data_c0064e6b596c4ca8fef7a4176524b2d0
#
_entry.id   c0064e6b596c4ca8fef7a4176524b2d0
#
_cell.length_a   1.000
_cell.length_b   1.000
_cell.length_c   1.000
_cell.angle_alpha   90.00
_cell.angle_beta   90.00
_cell.angle_gamma   90.00
#
_symmetry.space_group_name_H-M   'P 1'
#
loop_
_entity.id
_entity.type
_entity.pdbx_description
1 polymer ?
#
loop_
_entity_poly.entity_id
_entity_poly.type
_entity_poly.pdbx_seq_one_letter_code
_entity_poly.pdbx_strand_id
1 'polypeptide(L)'
;MFWRLVVVVLVLLSSVSFSQAVPLSSINLRVETTAADLSALVNRSLPQELYKGQSILGTSVKVLRSGPIAITASDNFIYLILPVQLTFSYGLYESYPLQAGLRFKARVSVAPDWRLKSELYYTGLSDNLADTVKLGPLSLKPKGMVEGITLPVQRLLAPIIDAKINDAVPLRDKVTPLWQQAFSPVLVNKEFSTWLKLTPQGIVISPMQAANNQIRLPLGVITGAEVTVGPKPAAAAVRPLPPVQQPATFDKNFHLQLVANIFFKDLVTALGPVLLDKTFGEDKKITVTSFKVEGAEGRLHVNLTSTGDFEGELTVLAKPVYNLQTNLLTFEDVDFDTKNAGWLISAGSWLFSSKIRSTIKEKLDSAVADQLVKARTKASTALSSLQLTERASLVGSVRSLTLGDATVLTDRLSIHVVAQGEAGLLLK
;
A
#
# COMPACT_ATOMS: atom_id res chain seq x y z
N MET A 1 7.27 46.26 -30.96
CA MET A 1 6.14 45.63 -30.29
C MET A 1 6.26 44.08 -30.25
N PHE A 2 6.78 43.47 -31.27
CA PHE A 2 6.96 42.00 -31.38
C PHE A 2 7.99 41.41 -30.38
N TRP A 3 9.05 42.13 -30.07
CA TRP A 3 10.09 41.64 -29.18
C TRP A 3 9.70 41.65 -27.69
N ARG A 4 8.74 42.49 -27.28
CA ARG A 4 8.20 42.44 -25.91
C ARG A 4 7.29 41.24 -25.64
N LEU A 5 6.63 40.72 -26.70
CA LEU A 5 5.80 39.51 -26.60
C LEU A 5 6.65 38.23 -26.48
N VAL A 6 7.80 38.17 -27.16
CA VAL A 6 8.74 37.04 -27.10
C VAL A 6 9.41 36.95 -25.73
N VAL A 7 9.74 38.07 -25.09
CA VAL A 7 10.32 38.11 -23.77
C VAL A 7 9.29 37.70 -22.68
N VAL A 8 8.02 38.08 -22.84
CA VAL A 8 6.95 37.67 -21.91
C VAL A 8 6.65 36.16 -22.05
N VAL A 9 6.70 35.59 -23.24
CA VAL A 9 6.53 34.14 -23.45
C VAL A 9 7.73 33.36 -22.92
N LEU A 10 8.95 33.86 -23.05
CA LEU A 10 10.15 33.24 -22.48
C LEU A 10 10.20 33.32 -20.95
N VAL A 11 9.69 34.39 -20.34
CA VAL A 11 9.58 34.51 -18.88
C VAL A 11 8.44 33.65 -18.33
N LEU A 12 7.37 33.43 -19.09
CA LEU A 12 6.29 32.50 -18.70
C LEU A 12 6.69 31.02 -18.88
N LEU A 13 7.65 30.71 -19.75
CA LEU A 13 8.20 29.35 -19.91
C LEU A 13 9.28 29.03 -18.89
N SER A 14 9.89 30.02 -18.23
CA SER A 14 10.92 29.80 -17.20
C SER A 14 10.35 29.53 -15.80
N SER A 15 9.04 29.62 -15.61
CA SER A 15 8.36 29.32 -14.34
C SER A 15 7.57 27.99 -14.32
N VAL A 16 7.70 27.18 -15.36
CA VAL A 16 7.21 25.80 -15.31
C VAL A 16 8.24 24.97 -14.57
N SER A 17 8.13 24.96 -13.25
CA SER A 17 8.68 23.87 -12.45
C SER A 17 7.98 22.61 -12.99
N PHE A 18 8.68 21.81 -13.79
CA PHE A 18 8.27 20.46 -14.09
C PHE A 18 8.27 19.70 -12.76
N SER A 19 7.18 19.76 -12.03
CA SER A 19 6.87 18.78 -11.01
C SER A 19 6.74 17.46 -11.78
N GLN A 20 7.81 16.66 -11.79
CA GLN A 20 7.69 15.29 -12.26
C GLN A 20 6.54 14.65 -11.47
N ALA A 21 5.48 14.28 -12.17
CA ALA A 21 4.36 13.62 -11.53
C ALA A 21 4.89 12.34 -10.88
N VAL A 22 4.80 12.24 -9.55
CA VAL A 22 5.21 11.04 -8.81
C VAL A 22 4.38 9.88 -9.35
N PRO A 23 5.02 8.82 -9.89
CA PRO A 23 4.29 7.70 -10.45
C PRO A 23 3.43 7.01 -9.38
N LEU A 24 2.26 6.51 -9.81
CA LEU A 24 1.31 5.89 -8.89
C LEU A 24 1.79 4.49 -8.48
N SER A 25 1.72 4.26 -7.19
CA SER A 25 2.04 3.00 -6.53
C SER A 25 0.78 2.34 -6.00
N SER A 26 0.79 1.02 -5.87
CA SER A 26 -0.25 0.28 -5.15
C SER A 26 0.35 -0.41 -3.94
N ILE A 27 -0.25 -0.19 -2.76
CA ILE A 27 0.10 -0.89 -1.53
C ILE A 27 -1.08 -1.80 -1.22
N ASN A 28 -0.86 -3.12 -1.34
CA ASN A 28 -1.91 -4.10 -1.15
C ASN A 28 -1.84 -4.66 0.28
N LEU A 29 -2.96 -4.58 0.96
CA LEU A 29 -3.14 -4.96 2.35
C LEU A 29 -4.19 -6.07 2.44
N ARG A 30 -4.13 -6.89 3.49
CA ARG A 30 -5.13 -7.92 3.75
C ARG A 30 -5.81 -7.65 5.10
N VAL A 31 -7.12 -7.61 5.10
CA VAL A 31 -7.92 -7.66 6.33
C VAL A 31 -8.39 -9.09 6.48
N GLU A 32 -8.08 -9.73 7.59
CA GLU A 32 -8.38 -11.13 7.83
C GLU A 32 -9.26 -11.30 9.09
N THR A 33 -10.19 -12.26 9.05
CA THR A 33 -10.97 -12.74 10.18
C THR A 33 -11.22 -14.23 10.03
N THR A 34 -11.70 -14.89 11.07
CA THR A 34 -12.04 -16.32 11.02
C THR A 34 -13.55 -16.54 10.97
N ALA A 35 -13.97 -17.69 10.46
CA ALA A 35 -15.37 -18.10 10.51
C ALA A 35 -15.88 -18.22 11.96
N ALA A 36 -15.02 -18.58 12.92
CA ALA A 36 -15.34 -18.66 14.34
C ALA A 36 -15.66 -17.28 14.94
N ASP A 37 -14.82 -16.26 14.64
CA ASP A 37 -15.04 -14.89 15.12
C ASP A 37 -16.34 -14.32 14.55
N LEU A 38 -16.59 -14.55 13.25
CA LEU A 38 -17.83 -14.15 12.61
C LEU A 38 -19.04 -14.86 13.21
N SER A 39 -18.93 -16.16 13.51
CA SER A 39 -19.98 -16.94 14.17
C SER A 39 -20.32 -16.37 15.56
N ALA A 40 -19.28 -16.08 16.36
CA ALA A 40 -19.47 -15.48 17.69
C ALA A 40 -20.18 -14.12 17.60
N LEU A 41 -19.82 -13.29 16.62
CA LEU A 41 -20.42 -11.99 16.38
C LEU A 41 -21.91 -12.11 15.99
N VAL A 42 -22.22 -12.92 15.00
CA VAL A 42 -23.58 -13.09 14.48
C VAL A 42 -24.49 -13.69 15.56
N ASN A 43 -24.01 -14.67 16.31
CA ASN A 43 -24.80 -15.33 17.37
C ASN A 43 -25.23 -14.39 18.51
N ARG A 44 -24.43 -13.37 18.82
CA ARG A 44 -24.77 -12.35 19.84
C ARG A 44 -25.89 -11.40 19.39
N SER A 45 -26.15 -11.33 18.10
CA SER A 45 -26.92 -10.26 17.48
C SER A 45 -28.25 -10.70 16.89
N LEU A 46 -28.44 -11.99 16.66
CA LEU A 46 -29.67 -12.50 16.05
C LEU A 46 -30.80 -12.63 17.07
N PRO A 47 -32.02 -12.21 16.69
CA PRO A 47 -33.21 -12.38 17.54
C PRO A 47 -33.59 -13.85 17.67
N GLN A 48 -34.38 -14.16 18.72
CA GLN A 48 -34.94 -15.50 18.92
C GLN A 48 -36.03 -15.82 17.91
N GLU A 49 -36.94 -14.86 17.63
CA GLU A 49 -37.97 -14.99 16.61
C GLU A 49 -37.45 -14.45 15.29
N LEU A 50 -37.35 -15.33 14.28
CA LEU A 50 -36.83 -14.99 12.96
C LEU A 50 -37.92 -14.64 11.97
N TYR A 51 -39.11 -15.28 12.11
CA TYR A 51 -40.21 -15.01 11.23
C TYR A 51 -41.54 -15.49 11.89
N LYS A 52 -42.58 -14.71 11.67
CA LYS A 52 -43.97 -15.08 11.98
C LYS A 52 -44.87 -14.52 10.89
N GLY A 53 -45.54 -15.35 10.15
CA GLY A 53 -46.35 -14.91 9.03
C GLY A 53 -47.16 -16.02 8.40
N GLN A 54 -47.90 -15.65 7.36
CA GLN A 54 -48.69 -16.64 6.60
C GLN A 54 -47.79 -17.40 5.62
N SER A 55 -48.11 -18.69 5.50
CA SER A 55 -47.55 -19.63 4.53
C SER A 55 -48.59 -19.96 3.47
N ILE A 56 -48.40 -21.06 2.76
CA ILE A 56 -49.28 -21.52 1.69
C ILE A 56 -50.59 -22.04 2.31
N LEU A 57 -51.72 -21.95 1.59
CA LEU A 57 -53.02 -22.50 1.95
C LEU A 57 -53.65 -21.96 3.25
N GLY A 58 -53.38 -20.69 3.59
CA GLY A 58 -53.94 -20.07 4.79
C GLY A 58 -53.38 -20.57 6.11
N THR A 59 -52.27 -21.32 6.06
CA THR A 59 -51.51 -21.69 7.25
C THR A 59 -50.60 -20.58 7.66
N SER A 60 -50.38 -20.39 8.96
CA SER A 60 -49.32 -19.54 9.49
C SER A 60 -48.12 -20.36 9.91
N VAL A 61 -46.94 -19.75 9.86
CA VAL A 61 -45.71 -20.38 10.30
C VAL A 61 -44.95 -19.44 11.24
N LYS A 62 -44.44 -20.01 12.32
CA LYS A 62 -43.56 -19.35 13.25
C LYS A 62 -42.21 -20.03 13.18
N VAL A 63 -41.13 -19.22 13.02
CA VAL A 63 -39.74 -19.67 12.93
C VAL A 63 -38.97 -19.08 14.11
N LEU A 64 -38.53 -19.93 15.01
CA LEU A 64 -37.70 -19.56 16.14
C LEU A 64 -36.28 -20.12 15.94
N ARG A 65 -35.28 -19.41 16.41
CA ARG A 65 -33.92 -19.93 16.48
C ARG A 65 -33.85 -21.01 17.58
N SER A 66 -33.36 -22.20 17.25
CA SER A 66 -33.26 -23.32 18.19
C SER A 66 -31.82 -23.58 18.68
N GLY A 67 -30.83 -22.87 18.15
CA GLY A 67 -29.43 -23.03 18.52
C GLY A 67 -28.50 -21.97 17.92
N PRO A 68 -27.22 -22.08 18.17
CA PRO A 68 -26.22 -21.17 17.59
C PRO A 68 -26.08 -21.42 16.08
N ILE A 69 -25.83 -20.35 15.31
CA ILE A 69 -25.45 -20.46 13.91
C ILE A 69 -24.05 -21.04 13.82
N ALA A 70 -23.88 -22.06 13.00
CA ALA A 70 -22.58 -22.56 12.58
C ALA A 70 -22.15 -21.83 11.30
N ILE A 71 -20.94 -21.29 11.30
CA ILE A 71 -20.35 -20.61 10.14
C ILE A 71 -19.06 -21.32 9.74
N THR A 72 -18.92 -21.57 8.43
CA THR A 72 -17.69 -22.06 7.80
C THR A 72 -17.36 -21.21 6.58
N ALA A 73 -16.11 -21.23 6.15
CA ALA A 73 -15.63 -20.40 5.03
C ALA A 73 -14.77 -21.24 4.07
N SER A 74 -15.24 -21.42 2.84
CA SER A 74 -14.56 -22.14 1.76
C SER A 74 -15.04 -21.64 0.39
N ASP A 75 -14.28 -21.95 -0.66
CA ASP A 75 -14.64 -21.70 -2.07
C ASP A 75 -15.10 -20.26 -2.36
N ASN A 76 -14.53 -19.29 -1.66
CA ASN A 76 -14.88 -17.87 -1.70
C ASN A 76 -16.33 -17.57 -1.26
N PHE A 77 -16.90 -18.43 -0.43
CA PHE A 77 -18.20 -18.25 0.22
C PHE A 77 -18.11 -18.46 1.72
N ILE A 78 -19.04 -17.83 2.41
CA ILE A 78 -19.34 -18.08 3.80
C ILE A 78 -20.59 -18.97 3.82
N TYR A 79 -20.51 -20.13 4.44
CA TYR A 79 -21.63 -21.05 4.61
C TYR A 79 -22.17 -20.92 6.02
N LEU A 80 -23.51 -20.84 6.12
CA LEU A 80 -24.20 -20.69 7.38
C LEU A 80 -25.22 -21.83 7.52
N ILE A 81 -25.26 -22.44 8.70
CA ILE A 81 -26.34 -23.35 9.10
C ILE A 81 -27.04 -22.70 10.28
N LEU A 82 -28.30 -22.38 10.10
CA LEU A 82 -29.13 -21.72 11.09
C LEU A 82 -30.13 -22.77 11.65
N PRO A 83 -29.91 -23.27 12.88
CA PRO A 83 -30.87 -24.18 13.52
C PRO A 83 -32.13 -23.41 13.87
N VAL A 84 -33.28 -23.96 13.42
CA VAL A 84 -34.61 -23.38 13.63
C VAL A 84 -35.60 -24.40 14.13
N GLN A 85 -36.56 -23.89 14.88
CA GLN A 85 -37.79 -24.59 15.26
C GLN A 85 -38.96 -23.97 14.49
N LEU A 86 -39.67 -24.80 13.77
CA LEU A 86 -40.80 -24.44 12.93
C LEU A 86 -42.09 -24.90 13.58
N THR A 87 -43.08 -24.02 13.69
CA THR A 87 -44.43 -24.36 14.15
C THR A 87 -45.43 -23.86 13.12
N PHE A 88 -46.30 -24.74 12.66
CA PHE A 88 -47.34 -24.41 11.70
C PHE A 88 -48.69 -24.36 12.41
N SER A 89 -49.54 -23.41 12.04
CA SER A 89 -50.89 -23.27 12.62
C SER A 89 -51.94 -23.07 11.51
N TYR A 90 -53.13 -23.66 11.71
CA TYR A 90 -54.30 -23.48 10.84
C TYR A 90 -55.56 -23.44 11.69
N GLY A 91 -56.21 -22.29 11.77
CA GLY A 91 -57.32 -22.06 12.70
C GLY A 91 -56.88 -22.31 14.15
N LEU A 92 -57.54 -23.27 14.82
CA LEU A 92 -57.22 -23.68 16.19
C LEU A 92 -56.18 -24.81 16.28
N TYR A 93 -55.73 -25.33 15.15
CA TYR A 93 -54.77 -26.45 15.10
C TYR A 93 -53.33 -25.93 15.01
N GLU A 94 -52.47 -26.55 15.80
CA GLU A 94 -51.03 -26.25 15.82
C GLU A 94 -50.23 -27.54 15.68
N SER A 95 -49.13 -27.50 14.92
CA SER A 95 -48.21 -28.63 14.76
C SER A 95 -47.32 -28.78 15.99
N TYR A 96 -46.78 -29.97 16.20
CA TYR A 96 -45.61 -30.13 17.03
C TYR A 96 -44.45 -29.29 16.44
N PRO A 97 -43.56 -28.75 17.30
CA PRO A 97 -42.38 -28.03 16.85
C PRO A 97 -41.47 -28.96 16.05
N LEU A 98 -41.15 -28.57 14.81
CA LEU A 98 -40.25 -29.30 13.92
C LEU A 98 -38.86 -28.65 13.96
N GLN A 99 -37.84 -29.46 14.16
CA GLN A 99 -36.47 -29.00 14.10
C GLN A 99 -35.93 -29.05 12.67
N ALA A 100 -35.23 -28.00 12.23
CA ALA A 100 -34.61 -27.96 10.93
C ALA A 100 -33.32 -27.08 10.98
N GLY A 101 -32.40 -27.33 10.06
CA GLY A 101 -31.27 -26.45 9.84
C GLY A 101 -31.40 -25.78 8.47
N LEU A 102 -31.58 -24.47 8.44
CA LEU A 102 -31.57 -23.70 7.20
C LEU A 102 -30.13 -23.45 6.76
N ARG A 103 -29.80 -23.91 5.56
CA ARG A 103 -28.48 -23.70 4.96
C ARG A 103 -28.49 -22.49 4.04
N PHE A 104 -27.50 -21.63 4.24
CA PHE A 104 -27.27 -20.49 3.37
C PHE A 104 -25.81 -20.45 2.95
N LYS A 105 -25.53 -19.83 1.79
CA LYS A 105 -24.23 -19.34 1.40
C LYS A 105 -24.30 -17.85 1.25
N ALA A 106 -23.22 -17.16 1.63
CA ALA A 106 -23.13 -15.70 1.57
C ALA A 106 -21.84 -15.25 0.91
N ARG A 107 -21.93 -14.12 0.22
CA ARG A 107 -20.78 -13.28 -0.13
C ARG A 107 -20.89 -11.97 0.60
N VAL A 108 -19.75 -11.44 1.04
CA VAL A 108 -19.67 -10.10 1.62
C VAL A 108 -18.89 -9.22 0.67
N SER A 109 -19.43 -8.05 0.39
CA SER A 109 -18.81 -7.01 -0.42
C SER A 109 -18.76 -5.70 0.37
N VAL A 110 -17.91 -4.77 -0.08
CA VAL A 110 -17.86 -3.42 0.47
C VAL A 110 -18.48 -2.47 -0.54
N ALA A 111 -19.51 -1.76 -0.13
CA ALA A 111 -20.14 -0.73 -0.95
C ALA A 111 -19.27 0.52 -1.06
N PRO A 112 -19.46 1.40 -2.06
CA PRO A 112 -18.70 2.63 -2.23
C PRO A 112 -18.70 3.55 -0.98
N ASP A 113 -19.73 3.49 -0.16
CA ASP A 113 -19.88 4.23 1.10
C ASP A 113 -19.18 3.58 2.31
N TRP A 114 -18.38 2.53 2.09
CA TRP A 114 -17.67 1.76 3.10
C TRP A 114 -18.52 0.81 3.93
N ARG A 115 -19.79 0.62 3.60
CA ARG A 115 -20.63 -0.35 4.26
C ARG A 115 -20.39 -1.76 3.73
N LEU A 116 -20.34 -2.71 4.64
CA LEU A 116 -20.35 -4.14 4.31
C LEU A 116 -21.78 -4.53 3.90
N LYS A 117 -21.90 -5.24 2.80
CA LYS A 117 -23.16 -5.81 2.30
C LYS A 117 -23.01 -7.30 2.11
N SER A 118 -23.96 -8.05 2.62
CA SER A 118 -24.04 -9.49 2.43
C SER A 118 -25.08 -9.85 1.36
N GLU A 119 -24.69 -10.72 0.45
CA GLU A 119 -25.61 -11.41 -0.44
C GLU A 119 -25.82 -12.81 0.10
N LEU A 120 -27.02 -13.08 0.59
CA LEU A 120 -27.40 -14.33 1.23
C LEU A 120 -28.23 -15.17 0.28
N TYR A 121 -27.85 -16.43 0.07
CA TYR A 121 -28.54 -17.38 -0.79
C TYR A 121 -28.90 -18.63 0.00
N TYR A 122 -30.17 -19.00 0.00
CA TYR A 122 -30.63 -20.27 0.56
C TYR A 122 -30.15 -21.45 -0.30
N THR A 123 -29.62 -22.48 0.34
CA THR A 123 -29.06 -23.66 -0.35
C THR A 123 -29.72 -24.97 0.04
N GLY A 124 -30.70 -24.95 0.96
CA GLY A 124 -31.45 -26.12 1.36
C GLY A 124 -31.52 -26.33 2.87
N LEU A 125 -31.97 -27.51 3.25
CA LEU A 125 -32.06 -27.95 4.65
C LEU A 125 -30.87 -28.82 5.02
N SER A 126 -30.41 -28.73 6.28
CA SER A 126 -29.38 -29.65 6.82
C SER A 126 -29.94 -30.99 7.29
N ASP A 127 -31.20 -31.02 7.70
CA ASP A 127 -31.86 -32.16 8.30
C ASP A 127 -33.05 -32.61 7.47
N ASN A 128 -33.39 -33.88 7.57
CA ASN A 128 -34.60 -34.41 6.94
C ASN A 128 -35.81 -34.03 7.80
N LEU A 129 -36.64 -33.13 7.28
CA LEU A 129 -37.96 -32.88 7.83
C LEU A 129 -38.88 -34.09 7.56
N ALA A 130 -39.84 -34.32 8.45
CA ALA A 130 -40.87 -35.30 8.21
C ALA A 130 -41.57 -35.04 6.87
N ASP A 131 -41.82 -36.09 6.08
CA ASP A 131 -42.46 -35.96 4.77
C ASP A 131 -43.85 -35.35 4.86
N THR A 132 -44.53 -35.57 5.95
CA THR A 132 -45.88 -35.11 6.18
C THR A 132 -46.13 -34.76 7.65
N VAL A 133 -46.83 -33.67 7.88
CA VAL A 133 -47.31 -33.25 9.21
C VAL A 133 -48.80 -33.04 9.14
N LYS A 134 -49.54 -33.71 10.05
CA LYS A 134 -50.99 -33.54 10.20
C LYS A 134 -51.29 -32.29 11.02
N LEU A 135 -52.20 -31.44 10.50
CA LEU A 135 -52.62 -30.22 11.15
C LEU A 135 -54.16 -30.15 11.07
N GLY A 136 -54.82 -30.78 12.01
CA GLY A 136 -56.28 -31.02 11.95
C GLY A 136 -56.69 -31.83 10.69
N PRO A 137 -57.56 -31.30 9.85
CA PRO A 137 -58.00 -31.98 8.61
C PRO A 137 -56.91 -31.88 7.49
N LEU A 138 -55.82 -31.03 7.67
CA LEU A 138 -54.86 -30.88 6.65
C LEU A 138 -53.64 -31.79 6.85
N SER A 139 -53.13 -32.28 5.72
CA SER A 139 -51.85 -32.99 5.65
C SER A 139 -50.86 -32.15 4.89
N LEU A 140 -49.86 -31.66 5.56
CA LEU A 140 -48.87 -30.68 5.03
C LEU A 140 -47.58 -31.38 4.69
N LYS A 141 -46.89 -30.90 3.65
CA LYS A 141 -45.51 -31.25 3.32
C LYS A 141 -44.58 -30.13 3.83
N PRO A 142 -43.92 -30.26 5.00
CA PRO A 142 -43.18 -29.22 5.63
C PRO A 142 -42.03 -28.67 4.75
N LYS A 143 -41.39 -29.54 3.96
CA LYS A 143 -40.29 -29.15 3.06
C LYS A 143 -40.72 -28.06 2.05
N GLY A 144 -41.83 -28.24 1.36
CA GLY A 144 -42.35 -27.24 0.42
C GLY A 144 -42.80 -25.94 1.10
N MET A 145 -43.29 -26.05 2.35
CA MET A 145 -43.66 -24.87 3.14
C MET A 145 -42.45 -24.08 3.60
N VAL A 146 -41.37 -24.76 3.98
CA VAL A 146 -40.09 -24.11 4.31
C VAL A 146 -39.51 -23.39 3.07
N GLU A 147 -39.55 -24.02 1.92
CA GLU A 147 -39.13 -23.39 0.66
C GLU A 147 -39.93 -22.11 0.37
N GLY A 148 -41.25 -22.11 0.65
CA GLY A 148 -42.10 -20.92 0.49
C GLY A 148 -41.79 -19.75 1.42
N ILE A 149 -41.17 -20.00 2.60
CA ILE A 149 -40.81 -18.96 3.58
C ILE A 149 -39.33 -18.59 3.54
N THR A 150 -38.51 -19.29 2.77
CA THR A 150 -37.04 -19.00 2.73
C THR A 150 -36.74 -17.63 2.21
N LEU A 151 -37.45 -17.16 1.19
CA LEU A 151 -37.25 -15.80 0.66
C LEU A 151 -37.64 -14.70 1.66
N PRO A 152 -38.80 -14.75 2.36
CA PRO A 152 -39.08 -13.85 3.48
C PRO A 152 -37.99 -13.88 4.57
N VAL A 153 -37.57 -15.08 5.01
CA VAL A 153 -36.52 -15.23 6.04
C VAL A 153 -35.20 -14.64 5.55
N GLN A 154 -34.79 -14.88 4.31
CA GLN A 154 -33.61 -14.34 3.70
C GLN A 154 -33.67 -12.80 3.64
N ARG A 155 -34.77 -12.21 3.22
CA ARG A 155 -34.99 -10.76 3.18
C ARG A 155 -34.98 -10.13 4.57
N LEU A 156 -35.38 -10.84 5.60
CA LEU A 156 -35.29 -10.41 6.98
C LEU A 156 -33.86 -10.50 7.51
N LEU A 157 -33.16 -11.61 7.25
CA LEU A 157 -31.83 -11.88 7.79
C LEU A 157 -30.74 -10.98 7.19
N ALA A 158 -30.75 -10.74 5.88
CA ALA A 158 -29.72 -10.00 5.20
C ALA A 158 -29.49 -8.59 5.83
N PRO A 159 -30.50 -7.73 5.99
CA PRO A 159 -30.31 -6.41 6.60
C PRO A 159 -29.92 -6.48 8.09
N ILE A 160 -30.37 -7.50 8.83
CA ILE A 160 -29.94 -7.69 10.24
C ILE A 160 -28.46 -8.06 10.29
N ILE A 161 -28.04 -8.97 9.44
CA ILE A 161 -26.62 -9.36 9.33
C ILE A 161 -25.79 -8.16 8.90
N ASP A 162 -26.21 -7.42 7.88
CA ASP A 162 -25.52 -6.22 7.39
C ASP A 162 -25.39 -5.17 8.48
N ALA A 163 -26.49 -4.85 9.19
CA ALA A 163 -26.45 -3.90 10.29
C ALA A 163 -25.45 -4.33 11.38
N LYS A 164 -25.52 -5.61 11.77
CA LYS A 164 -24.67 -6.14 12.85
C LYS A 164 -23.20 -6.28 12.48
N ILE A 165 -22.91 -6.63 11.24
CA ILE A 165 -21.52 -6.64 10.75
C ILE A 165 -20.99 -5.20 10.70
N ASN A 166 -21.79 -4.23 10.24
CA ASN A 166 -21.37 -2.83 10.18
C ASN A 166 -21.22 -2.20 11.56
N ASP A 167 -22.08 -2.55 12.54
CA ASP A 167 -21.95 -2.11 13.94
C ASP A 167 -20.66 -2.67 14.57
N ALA A 168 -20.35 -3.93 14.31
CA ALA A 168 -19.17 -4.59 14.87
C ALA A 168 -17.86 -4.23 14.16
N VAL A 169 -17.94 -3.99 12.85
CA VAL A 169 -16.82 -3.61 12.00
C VAL A 169 -17.16 -2.31 11.27
N PRO A 170 -17.18 -1.15 11.96
CA PRO A 170 -17.40 0.16 11.33
C PRO A 170 -16.19 0.50 10.46
N LEU A 171 -16.15 -0.06 9.24
CA LEU A 171 -14.98 -0.05 8.38
C LEU A 171 -14.53 1.38 8.04
N ARG A 172 -15.48 2.28 7.77
CA ARG A 172 -15.19 3.69 7.49
C ARG A 172 -14.47 4.36 8.66
N ASP A 173 -14.96 4.17 9.87
CA ASP A 173 -14.41 4.81 11.07
C ASP A 173 -13.03 4.25 11.43
N LYS A 174 -12.79 2.97 11.13
CA LYS A 174 -11.47 2.35 11.32
C LYS A 174 -10.45 2.79 10.25
N VAL A 175 -10.89 2.96 9.01
CA VAL A 175 -10.00 3.31 7.89
C VAL A 175 -9.72 4.81 7.84
N THR A 176 -10.67 5.68 8.23
CA THR A 176 -10.50 7.14 8.18
C THR A 176 -9.25 7.64 8.90
N PRO A 177 -8.95 7.25 10.15
CA PRO A 177 -7.72 7.70 10.83
C PRO A 177 -6.44 7.21 10.13
N LEU A 178 -6.44 5.98 9.63
CA LEU A 178 -5.31 5.40 8.90
C LEU A 178 -5.08 6.15 7.58
N TRP A 179 -6.15 6.47 6.87
CA TRP A 179 -6.12 7.29 5.67
C TRP A 179 -5.53 8.67 5.92
N GLN A 180 -6.00 9.36 6.95
CA GLN A 180 -5.48 10.69 7.33
C GLN A 180 -4.01 10.63 7.73
N GLN A 181 -3.62 9.62 8.49
CA GLN A 181 -2.25 9.43 8.94
C GLN A 181 -1.29 9.09 7.78
N ALA A 182 -1.78 8.43 6.74
CA ALA A 182 -0.98 8.06 5.57
C ALA A 182 -0.40 9.28 4.81
N PHE A 183 -0.93 10.49 5.01
CA PHE A 183 -0.37 11.73 4.45
C PHE A 183 0.82 12.28 5.25
N SER A 184 1.09 11.76 6.43
CA SER A 184 2.22 12.18 7.26
C SER A 184 3.49 11.42 6.87
N PRO A 185 4.63 12.10 6.73
CA PRO A 185 5.89 11.43 6.46
C PRO A 185 6.30 10.49 7.59
N VAL A 186 6.73 9.28 7.23
CA VAL A 186 7.18 8.24 8.15
C VAL A 186 8.70 8.12 8.09
N LEU A 187 9.35 8.15 9.25
CA LEU A 187 10.79 7.93 9.34
C LEU A 187 11.09 6.43 9.18
N VAL A 188 11.67 6.06 8.04
CA VAL A 188 11.99 4.65 7.71
C VAL A 188 13.43 4.27 8.09
N ASN A 189 14.33 5.25 8.19
CA ASN A 189 15.70 5.03 8.67
C ASN A 189 16.20 6.24 9.48
N LYS A 190 16.55 6.01 10.75
CA LYS A 190 17.03 7.05 11.66
C LYS A 190 18.48 7.48 11.36
N GLU A 191 19.33 6.53 10.96
CA GLU A 191 20.77 6.77 10.75
C GLU A 191 21.02 7.76 9.62
N PHE A 192 20.23 7.66 8.53
CA PHE A 192 20.33 8.55 7.37
C PHE A 192 19.18 9.56 7.30
N SER A 193 18.38 9.69 8.37
CA SER A 193 17.22 10.59 8.37
C SER A 193 16.36 10.39 7.11
N THR A 194 16.06 9.11 6.77
CA THR A 194 15.32 8.77 5.56
C THR A 194 13.83 8.73 5.84
N TRP A 195 13.08 9.50 5.09
CA TRP A 195 11.63 9.66 5.22
C TRP A 195 10.91 9.10 4.01
N LEU A 196 9.82 8.36 4.28
CA LEU A 196 8.83 7.98 3.27
C LEU A 196 7.64 8.92 3.37
N LYS A 197 7.32 9.60 2.29
CA LYS A 197 6.14 10.44 2.15
C LYS A 197 5.19 9.79 1.15
N LEU A 198 3.97 9.53 1.57
CA LEU A 198 2.90 9.03 0.73
C LEU A 198 1.95 10.16 0.35
N THR A 199 1.36 10.05 -0.83
CA THR A 199 0.29 10.93 -1.31
C THR A 199 -0.87 10.05 -1.78
N PRO A 200 -1.70 9.52 -0.84
CA PRO A 200 -2.80 8.63 -1.15
C PRO A 200 -3.82 9.28 -2.09
N GLN A 201 -4.29 8.52 -3.09
CA GLN A 201 -5.21 9.00 -4.11
C GLN A 201 -6.52 8.22 -4.16
N GLY A 202 -6.48 6.93 -3.82
CA GLY A 202 -7.66 6.06 -3.88
C GLY A 202 -7.48 4.77 -3.10
N ILE A 203 -8.61 4.10 -2.86
CA ILE A 203 -8.63 2.78 -2.24
C ILE A 203 -9.44 1.84 -3.13
N VAL A 204 -8.86 0.68 -3.39
CA VAL A 204 -9.45 -0.40 -4.14
C VAL A 204 -9.65 -1.60 -3.23
N ILE A 205 -10.76 -2.32 -3.39
CA ILE A 205 -11.04 -3.55 -2.64
C ILE A 205 -11.35 -4.66 -3.64
N SER A 206 -10.66 -5.78 -3.48
CA SER A 206 -10.94 -7.01 -4.22
C SER A 206 -12.14 -7.76 -3.64
N PRO A 207 -12.79 -8.63 -4.41
CA PRO A 207 -13.76 -9.54 -3.86
C PRO A 207 -13.21 -10.35 -2.67
N MET A 208 -14.08 -10.61 -1.70
CA MET A 208 -13.77 -11.43 -0.54
C MET A 208 -13.23 -12.80 -0.96
N GLN A 209 -12.20 -13.26 -0.27
CA GLN A 209 -11.66 -14.61 -0.39
C GLN A 209 -11.98 -15.39 0.87
N ALA A 210 -12.45 -16.63 0.71
CA ALA A 210 -12.76 -17.51 1.81
C ALA A 210 -12.23 -18.92 1.53
N ALA A 211 -11.34 -19.40 2.40
CA ALA A 211 -10.74 -20.73 2.32
C ALA A 211 -10.29 -21.18 3.71
N ASN A 212 -10.43 -22.47 4.02
CA ASN A 212 -9.94 -23.07 5.27
C ASN A 212 -10.42 -22.33 6.53
N ASN A 213 -11.67 -21.89 6.55
CA ASN A 213 -12.27 -21.08 7.61
C ASN A 213 -11.62 -19.72 7.85
N GLN A 214 -10.79 -19.26 6.93
CA GLN A 214 -10.22 -17.92 6.89
C GLN A 214 -11.03 -17.08 5.91
N ILE A 215 -11.33 -15.85 6.30
CA ILE A 215 -12.02 -14.86 5.47
C ILE A 215 -11.07 -13.68 5.29
N ARG A 216 -10.78 -13.34 4.03
CA ARG A 216 -9.83 -12.30 3.66
C ARG A 216 -10.49 -11.28 2.77
N LEU A 217 -10.26 -10.01 3.06
CA LEU A 217 -10.66 -8.89 2.24
C LEU A 217 -9.40 -8.18 1.76
N PRO A 218 -8.94 -8.44 0.52
CA PRO A 218 -7.79 -7.74 -0.03
C PRO A 218 -8.13 -6.28 -0.31
N LEU A 219 -7.28 -5.38 0.15
CA LEU A 219 -7.44 -3.93 0.03
C LEU A 219 -6.17 -3.34 -0.56
N GLY A 220 -6.29 -2.42 -1.51
CA GLY A 220 -5.16 -1.72 -2.10
C GLY A 220 -5.29 -0.21 -1.94
N VAL A 221 -4.19 0.44 -1.59
CA VAL A 221 -4.08 1.90 -1.56
C VAL A 221 -3.31 2.36 -2.79
N ILE A 222 -3.93 3.16 -3.63
CA ILE A 222 -3.26 3.82 -4.75
C ILE A 222 -2.64 5.10 -4.22
N THR A 223 -1.34 5.26 -4.36
CA THR A 223 -0.59 6.37 -3.77
C THR A 223 0.59 6.79 -4.63
N GLY A 224 0.94 8.08 -4.62
CA GLY A 224 2.29 8.51 -4.94
C GLY A 224 3.20 8.25 -3.73
N ALA A 225 4.47 7.95 -3.97
CA ALA A 225 5.43 7.68 -2.92
C ALA A 225 6.76 8.35 -3.22
N GLU A 226 7.30 9.08 -2.25
CA GLU A 226 8.59 9.77 -2.32
C GLU A 226 9.46 9.34 -1.14
N VAL A 227 10.72 9.11 -1.39
CA VAL A 227 11.74 8.91 -0.33
C VAL A 227 12.66 10.11 -0.33
N THR A 228 12.89 10.67 0.85
CA THR A 228 13.76 11.84 1.03
C THR A 228 14.78 11.53 2.11
N VAL A 229 16.04 11.83 1.85
CA VAL A 229 17.13 11.77 2.84
C VAL A 229 17.36 13.18 3.37
N GLY A 230 17.47 13.34 4.69
CA GLY A 230 17.69 14.60 5.36
C GLY A 230 16.53 15.05 6.24
N PRO A 231 16.20 16.34 6.31
CA PRO A 231 15.15 16.85 7.19
C PRO A 231 13.77 16.30 6.83
N LYS A 232 12.91 16.21 7.84
CA LYS A 232 11.52 15.74 7.65
C LYS A 232 10.81 16.58 6.59
N PRO A 233 10.31 15.96 5.49
CA PRO A 233 9.58 16.68 4.47
C PRO A 233 8.21 17.15 5.01
N ALA A 234 7.65 18.17 4.38
CA ALA A 234 6.28 18.60 4.69
C ALA A 234 5.27 17.50 4.39
N ALA A 235 4.28 17.35 5.26
CA ALA A 235 3.16 16.43 5.05
C ALA A 235 2.40 16.80 3.78
N ALA A 236 1.86 15.80 3.09
CA ALA A 236 0.95 16.05 1.98
C ALA A 236 -0.40 16.59 2.51
N ALA A 237 -1.10 17.36 1.67
CA ALA A 237 -2.41 17.88 2.03
C ALA A 237 -3.40 16.71 2.21
N VAL A 238 -3.98 16.61 3.41
CA VAL A 238 -4.94 15.56 3.74
C VAL A 238 -6.21 15.71 2.90
N ARG A 239 -6.63 14.62 2.26
CA ARG A 239 -7.88 14.54 1.50
C ARG A 239 -8.90 13.70 2.24
N PRO A 240 -10.19 13.95 2.06
CA PRO A 240 -11.24 13.08 2.60
C PRO A 240 -11.07 11.63 2.12
N LEU A 241 -11.52 10.68 2.95
CA LEU A 241 -11.54 9.27 2.56
C LEU A 241 -12.41 9.08 1.31
N PRO A 242 -11.86 8.59 0.18
CA PRO A 242 -12.60 8.44 -1.06
C PRO A 242 -13.60 7.26 -0.99
N PRO A 243 -14.58 7.22 -1.90
CA PRO A 243 -15.38 6.01 -2.08
C PRO A 243 -14.51 4.83 -2.50
N VAL A 244 -14.93 3.64 -2.07
CA VAL A 244 -14.26 2.39 -2.42
C VAL A 244 -14.45 2.09 -3.90
N GLN A 245 -13.36 1.69 -4.57
CA GLN A 245 -13.39 1.20 -5.95
C GLN A 245 -13.17 -0.31 -6.00
N GLN A 246 -13.85 -0.98 -6.91
CA GLN A 246 -13.68 -2.43 -7.14
C GLN A 246 -13.03 -2.62 -8.52
N PRO A 247 -11.73 -2.88 -8.62
CA PRO A 247 -11.07 -3.13 -9.88
C PRO A 247 -11.41 -4.52 -10.41
N ALA A 248 -11.40 -4.67 -11.74
CA ALA A 248 -11.61 -5.96 -12.39
C ALA A 248 -10.50 -6.98 -12.07
N THR A 249 -9.29 -6.50 -11.85
CA THR A 249 -8.12 -7.30 -11.47
C THR A 249 -7.45 -6.69 -10.25
N PHE A 250 -7.00 -7.53 -9.33
CA PHE A 250 -6.30 -7.14 -8.13
C PHE A 250 -4.98 -7.91 -8.04
N ASP A 251 -3.86 -7.19 -8.07
CA ASP A 251 -2.55 -7.80 -7.83
C ASP A 251 -2.38 -8.02 -6.31
N LYS A 252 -1.86 -9.20 -5.95
CA LYS A 252 -1.56 -9.55 -4.56
C LYS A 252 -0.27 -8.89 -4.07
N ASN A 253 0.58 -8.47 -4.98
CA ASN A 253 1.85 -7.82 -4.68
C ASN A 253 1.68 -6.31 -4.61
N PHE A 254 2.48 -5.67 -3.79
CA PHE A 254 2.61 -4.22 -3.90
C PHE A 254 3.60 -3.87 -5.00
N HIS A 255 3.29 -2.82 -5.74
CA HIS A 255 4.20 -2.15 -6.67
C HIS A 255 4.39 -0.73 -6.17
N LEU A 256 5.57 -0.45 -5.64
CA LEU A 256 5.91 0.86 -5.13
C LEU A 256 6.87 1.52 -6.12
N GLN A 257 6.41 2.58 -6.77
CA GLN A 257 7.26 3.45 -7.57
C GLN A 257 7.63 4.65 -6.71
N LEU A 258 8.89 4.73 -6.36
CA LEU A 258 9.42 5.74 -5.46
C LEU A 258 10.25 6.74 -6.24
N VAL A 259 10.23 7.99 -5.82
CA VAL A 259 11.24 8.97 -6.22
C VAL A 259 12.13 9.22 -5.01
N ALA A 260 13.38 8.79 -5.11
CA ALA A 260 14.39 9.02 -4.07
C ALA A 260 15.10 10.35 -4.35
N ASN A 261 14.93 11.32 -3.46
CA ASN A 261 15.58 12.63 -3.54
C ASN A 261 16.77 12.68 -2.57
N ILE A 262 17.97 12.87 -3.11
CA ILE A 262 19.21 13.04 -2.36
C ILE A 262 19.63 14.51 -2.51
N PHE A 263 19.39 15.31 -1.48
CA PHE A 263 19.79 16.72 -1.51
C PHE A 263 21.31 16.86 -1.39
N PHE A 264 21.90 17.73 -2.21
CA PHE A 264 23.36 17.88 -2.25
C PHE A 264 23.94 18.40 -0.95
N LYS A 265 23.24 19.25 -0.21
CA LYS A 265 23.64 19.69 1.14
C LYS A 265 23.80 18.52 2.13
N ASP A 266 22.89 17.53 2.03
CA ASP A 266 22.93 16.36 2.91
C ASP A 266 24.01 15.37 2.44
N LEU A 267 24.23 15.29 1.13
CA LEU A 267 25.34 14.54 0.52
C LEU A 267 26.68 15.11 0.97
N VAL A 268 26.84 16.44 0.96
CA VAL A 268 28.06 17.12 1.45
C VAL A 268 28.29 16.80 2.94
N THR A 269 27.26 16.84 3.76
CA THR A 269 27.35 16.49 5.18
C THR A 269 27.76 15.02 5.39
N ALA A 270 27.21 14.11 4.61
CA ALA A 270 27.49 12.67 4.72
C ALA A 270 28.91 12.32 4.20
N LEU A 271 29.39 12.99 3.16
CA LEU A 271 30.70 12.75 2.55
C LEU A 271 31.83 13.52 3.24
N GLY A 272 31.51 14.55 4.03
CA GLY A 272 32.51 15.36 4.74
C GLY A 272 33.56 14.52 5.48
N PRO A 273 33.18 13.58 6.36
CA PRO A 273 34.13 12.73 7.09
C PRO A 273 35.04 11.86 6.20
N VAL A 274 34.63 11.61 4.96
CA VAL A 274 35.35 10.74 4.01
C VAL A 274 36.28 11.56 3.08
N LEU A 275 35.94 12.81 2.81
CA LEU A 275 36.66 13.67 1.84
C LEU A 275 37.44 14.76 2.48
N LEU A 276 36.94 15.45 3.50
CA LEU A 276 37.59 16.57 4.13
C LEU A 276 38.85 16.15 4.91
N ASP A 277 39.91 16.87 4.76
CA ASP A 277 41.21 16.65 5.37
C ASP A 277 41.80 15.27 5.02
N LYS A 278 41.37 14.69 3.90
CA LYS A 278 41.91 13.44 3.38
C LYS A 278 42.85 13.72 2.22
N THR A 279 43.94 12.98 2.21
CA THR A 279 44.96 13.06 1.15
C THR A 279 44.74 11.95 0.15
N PHE A 280 44.67 12.29 -1.11
CA PHE A 280 44.46 11.40 -2.24
C PHE A 280 45.64 11.43 -3.20
N GLY A 281 45.93 10.30 -3.83
CA GLY A 281 47.02 10.13 -4.79
C GLY A 281 48.16 9.29 -4.23
N GLU A 282 48.94 8.69 -5.13
CA GLU A 282 50.11 7.86 -4.79
C GLU A 282 51.41 8.68 -4.92
N ASP A 283 51.77 9.06 -6.17
CA ASP A 283 52.96 9.82 -6.49
C ASP A 283 52.78 11.33 -6.27
N LYS A 284 51.62 11.83 -6.61
CA LYS A 284 51.18 13.21 -6.40
C LYS A 284 50.01 13.22 -5.41
N LYS A 285 50.12 14.04 -4.39
CA LYS A 285 49.21 14.08 -3.26
C LYS A 285 48.42 15.38 -3.20
N ILE A 286 47.11 15.28 -3.12
CA ILE A 286 46.19 16.40 -2.88
C ILE A 286 45.40 16.16 -1.61
N THR A 287 45.23 17.19 -0.81
CA THR A 287 44.39 17.18 0.39
C THR A 287 43.19 18.07 0.15
N VAL A 288 41.97 17.52 0.26
CA VAL A 288 40.71 18.25 0.07
C VAL A 288 40.41 19.05 1.34
N THR A 289 40.36 20.36 1.24
CA THR A 289 40.08 21.28 2.37
C THR A 289 38.61 21.74 2.41
N SER A 290 37.93 21.81 1.26
CA SER A 290 36.50 22.05 1.19
C SER A 290 35.89 21.43 -0.07
N PHE A 291 34.58 21.16 -0.05
CA PHE A 291 33.88 20.79 -1.26
C PHE A 291 32.41 21.20 -1.21
N LYS A 292 31.85 21.41 -2.39
CA LYS A 292 30.44 21.74 -2.63
C LYS A 292 29.91 20.92 -3.80
N VAL A 293 28.67 20.49 -3.73
CA VAL A 293 28.00 19.75 -4.80
C VAL A 293 26.82 20.55 -5.32
N GLU A 294 26.73 20.72 -6.62
CA GLU A 294 25.65 21.40 -7.33
C GLU A 294 25.25 20.60 -8.56
N GLY A 295 24.04 20.81 -9.03
CA GLY A 295 23.56 20.22 -10.28
C GLY A 295 23.37 21.27 -11.36
N ALA A 296 23.99 21.04 -12.49
CA ALA A 296 23.79 21.89 -13.68
C ALA A 296 23.90 21.03 -14.95
N GLU A 297 23.17 21.39 -15.98
CA GLU A 297 23.21 20.74 -17.30
C GLU A 297 23.06 19.21 -17.27
N GLY A 298 22.28 18.67 -16.28
CA GLY A 298 22.11 17.23 -16.10
C GLY A 298 23.33 16.51 -15.53
N ARG A 299 24.31 17.23 -15.00
CA ARG A 299 25.55 16.72 -14.41
C ARG A 299 25.70 17.19 -12.97
N LEU A 300 26.42 16.41 -12.17
CA LEU A 300 26.94 16.83 -10.88
C LEU A 300 28.18 17.68 -11.11
N HIS A 301 28.23 18.82 -10.46
CA HIS A 301 29.40 19.71 -10.37
C HIS A 301 29.91 19.61 -8.93
N VAL A 302 31.06 18.96 -8.74
CA VAL A 302 31.70 18.84 -7.43
C VAL A 302 32.85 19.80 -7.40
N ASN A 303 32.63 20.95 -6.76
CA ASN A 303 33.66 21.98 -6.58
C ASN A 303 34.52 21.62 -5.36
N LEU A 304 35.78 21.38 -5.56
CA LEU A 304 36.76 21.01 -4.54
C LEU A 304 37.77 22.12 -4.36
N THR A 305 38.15 22.46 -3.11
CA THR A 305 39.35 23.21 -2.79
C THR A 305 40.39 22.24 -2.25
N SER A 306 41.61 22.31 -2.74
CA SER A 306 42.65 21.38 -2.33
C SER A 306 43.99 22.10 -2.09
N THR A 307 44.84 21.43 -1.32
CA THR A 307 46.26 21.79 -1.04
C THR A 307 47.15 20.59 -1.31
N GLY A 308 48.46 20.80 -1.32
CA GLY A 308 49.49 19.78 -1.59
C GLY A 308 50.13 19.96 -2.96
N ASP A 309 50.34 18.89 -3.73
CA ASP A 309 50.90 18.96 -5.08
C ASP A 309 50.04 19.73 -6.08
N PHE A 310 48.80 20.00 -5.70
CA PHE A 310 47.91 20.93 -6.35
C PHE A 310 47.20 21.79 -5.30
N GLU A 311 47.32 23.08 -5.42
CA GLU A 311 46.70 24.09 -4.57
C GLU A 311 45.75 24.96 -5.39
N GLY A 312 44.46 24.94 -5.04
CA GLY A 312 43.43 25.70 -5.72
C GLY A 312 42.08 25.06 -5.77
N GLU A 313 41.20 25.60 -6.62
CA GLU A 313 39.86 25.11 -6.83
C GLU A 313 39.80 24.23 -8.07
N LEU A 314 39.06 23.13 -7.97
CA LEU A 314 38.88 22.16 -9.03
C LEU A 314 37.38 21.76 -9.10
N THR A 315 36.79 21.81 -10.27
CA THR A 315 35.45 21.31 -10.49
C THR A 315 35.48 20.00 -11.24
N VAL A 316 34.97 18.96 -10.60
CA VAL A 316 34.74 17.64 -11.21
C VAL A 316 33.31 17.57 -11.72
N LEU A 317 33.17 17.23 -13.00
CA LEU A 317 31.87 16.97 -13.65
C LEU A 317 31.63 15.47 -13.71
N ALA A 318 30.41 15.04 -13.40
CA ALA A 318 30.03 13.64 -13.50
C ALA A 318 28.55 13.51 -13.87
N LYS A 319 28.24 12.63 -14.82
CA LYS A 319 26.87 12.32 -15.21
C LYS A 319 26.43 11.02 -14.59
N PRO A 320 25.43 11.00 -13.70
CA PRO A 320 24.88 9.76 -13.19
C PRO A 320 24.09 9.05 -14.28
N VAL A 321 24.40 7.77 -14.50
CA VAL A 321 23.73 6.91 -15.49
C VAL A 321 23.33 5.61 -14.80
N TYR A 322 22.07 5.23 -14.97
CA TYR A 322 21.60 3.94 -14.49
C TYR A 322 21.81 2.86 -15.53
N ASN A 323 22.51 1.80 -15.14
CA ASN A 323 22.73 0.64 -15.98
C ASN A 323 21.68 -0.44 -15.67
N LEU A 324 20.75 -0.66 -16.61
CA LEU A 324 19.67 -1.63 -16.50
C LEU A 324 20.15 -3.08 -16.34
N GLN A 325 21.31 -3.43 -16.91
CA GLN A 325 21.83 -4.81 -16.88
C GLN A 325 22.43 -5.15 -15.52
N THR A 326 23.19 -4.22 -14.94
CA THR A 326 23.85 -4.42 -13.64
C THR A 326 23.01 -3.96 -12.46
N ASN A 327 21.91 -3.23 -12.72
CA ASN A 327 21.06 -2.59 -11.70
C ASN A 327 21.88 -1.65 -10.77
N LEU A 328 22.85 -0.97 -11.33
CA LEU A 328 23.74 -0.06 -10.63
C LEU A 328 23.63 1.36 -11.20
N LEU A 329 23.72 2.35 -10.33
CA LEU A 329 23.97 3.74 -10.71
C LEU A 329 25.49 3.92 -10.82
N THR A 330 25.94 4.34 -11.98
CA THR A 330 27.35 4.63 -12.29
C THR A 330 27.50 6.07 -12.74
N PHE A 331 28.73 6.56 -12.77
CA PHE A 331 29.02 7.89 -13.26
C PHE A 331 29.78 7.81 -14.58
N GLU A 332 29.23 8.45 -15.60
CA GLU A 332 29.87 8.59 -16.91
C GLU A 332 30.32 10.04 -17.12
N ASP A 333 31.08 10.25 -18.19
CA ASP A 333 31.59 11.56 -18.59
C ASP A 333 32.27 12.30 -17.42
N VAL A 334 33.03 11.55 -16.58
CA VAL A 334 33.83 12.17 -15.51
C VAL A 334 34.92 13.00 -16.13
N ASP A 335 34.84 14.31 -15.92
CA ASP A 335 35.80 15.27 -16.47
C ASP A 335 35.98 16.46 -15.53
N PHE A 336 36.89 17.37 -15.89
CA PHE A 336 37.17 18.57 -15.16
C PHE A 336 36.65 19.79 -15.92
N ASP A 337 36.02 20.74 -15.21
CA ASP A 337 35.63 22.00 -15.84
C ASP A 337 36.86 22.86 -16.08
N THR A 338 37.17 23.11 -17.36
CA THR A 338 38.31 23.88 -17.80
C THR A 338 37.97 25.34 -18.13
N LYS A 339 36.71 25.78 -17.97
CA LYS A 339 36.24 27.12 -18.36
C LYS A 339 36.94 28.24 -17.58
N ASN A 340 37.41 27.99 -16.36
CA ASN A 340 38.15 28.94 -15.52
C ASN A 340 39.65 28.60 -15.37
N ALA A 341 40.21 27.89 -16.33
CA ALA A 341 41.46 27.15 -16.25
C ALA A 341 42.72 27.96 -16.52
N GLY A 342 42.71 29.29 -16.49
CA GLY A 342 43.95 30.08 -16.70
C GLY A 342 45.12 29.72 -15.76
N TRP A 343 44.83 29.18 -14.59
CA TRP A 343 45.79 28.68 -13.59
C TRP A 343 46.03 27.16 -13.66
N LEU A 344 45.12 26.38 -14.29
CA LEU A 344 45.26 24.93 -14.47
C LEU A 344 46.43 24.55 -15.41
N ILE A 345 46.89 25.50 -16.24
CA ILE A 345 48.05 25.30 -17.11
C ILE A 345 49.35 25.13 -16.28
N SER A 346 49.39 25.70 -15.08
CA SER A 346 50.52 25.56 -14.14
C SER A 346 50.41 24.31 -13.24
N ALA A 347 49.23 23.69 -13.10
CA ALA A 347 49.01 22.52 -12.26
C ALA A 347 49.56 21.21 -12.83
N GLY A 348 49.97 21.21 -14.10
CA GLY A 348 50.53 20.03 -14.77
C GLY A 348 49.48 19.09 -15.38
N SER A 349 49.83 18.51 -16.51
CA SER A 349 48.96 17.62 -17.30
C SER A 349 48.53 16.31 -16.58
N TRP A 350 49.17 15.98 -15.46
CA TRP A 350 48.89 14.75 -14.71
C TRP A 350 47.47 14.72 -14.08
N LEU A 351 46.97 15.88 -13.60
CA LEU A 351 45.65 15.99 -12.98
C LEU A 351 44.52 15.62 -13.98
N PHE A 352 44.76 15.90 -15.26
CA PHE A 352 43.81 15.59 -16.34
C PHE A 352 44.04 14.24 -17.00
N SER A 353 44.93 13.42 -16.41
CA SER A 353 45.20 12.10 -16.94
C SER A 353 43.97 11.18 -16.92
N SER A 354 43.88 10.26 -17.86
CA SER A 354 42.83 9.25 -17.90
C SER A 354 42.82 8.39 -16.62
N LYS A 355 43.99 8.18 -16.00
CA LYS A 355 44.15 7.45 -14.74
C LYS A 355 43.43 8.12 -13.56
N ILE A 356 43.54 9.44 -13.44
CA ILE A 356 42.86 10.20 -12.37
C ILE A 356 41.33 10.17 -12.59
N ARG A 357 40.88 10.39 -13.82
CA ARG A 357 39.46 10.32 -14.17
C ARG A 357 38.89 8.94 -13.87
N SER A 358 39.53 7.85 -14.25
CA SER A 358 39.10 6.49 -13.96
C SER A 358 39.09 6.22 -12.46
N THR A 359 40.09 6.67 -11.70
CA THR A 359 40.13 6.53 -10.25
C THR A 359 38.97 7.26 -9.56
N ILE A 360 38.67 8.48 -9.97
CA ILE A 360 37.52 9.25 -9.45
C ILE A 360 36.21 8.49 -9.78
N LYS A 361 36.05 8.06 -11.02
CA LYS A 361 34.89 7.27 -11.45
C LYS A 361 34.72 6.02 -10.60
N GLU A 362 35.75 5.20 -10.44
CA GLU A 362 35.71 3.98 -9.63
C GLU A 362 35.33 4.25 -8.18
N LYS A 363 35.86 5.32 -7.58
CA LYS A 363 35.50 5.71 -6.19
C LYS A 363 34.06 6.18 -6.07
N LEU A 364 33.57 6.96 -7.03
CA LEU A 364 32.17 7.39 -7.07
C LEU A 364 31.23 6.19 -7.26
N ASP A 365 31.53 5.33 -8.24
CA ASP A 365 30.73 4.14 -8.53
C ASP A 365 30.68 3.17 -7.33
N SER A 366 31.85 2.92 -6.69
CA SER A 366 31.93 2.07 -5.50
C SER A 366 31.19 2.65 -4.31
N ALA A 367 31.34 3.94 -4.04
CA ALA A 367 30.66 4.59 -2.93
C ALA A 367 29.13 4.54 -3.07
N VAL A 368 28.61 4.73 -4.30
CA VAL A 368 27.19 4.63 -4.57
C VAL A 368 26.70 3.19 -4.51
N ALA A 369 27.44 2.24 -5.08
CA ALA A 369 27.08 0.82 -5.03
C ALA A 369 26.98 0.31 -3.59
N ASP A 370 27.95 0.64 -2.73
CA ASP A 370 27.94 0.25 -1.31
C ASP A 370 26.74 0.85 -0.56
N GLN A 371 26.40 2.11 -0.83
CA GLN A 371 25.25 2.77 -0.21
C GLN A 371 23.93 2.17 -0.69
N LEU A 372 23.82 1.80 -1.97
CA LEU A 372 22.63 1.16 -2.52
C LEU A 372 22.41 -0.22 -1.92
N VAL A 373 23.46 -1.04 -1.76
CA VAL A 373 23.35 -2.35 -1.09
C VAL A 373 22.87 -2.18 0.35
N LYS A 374 23.46 -1.25 1.11
CA LYS A 374 23.06 -0.92 2.47
C LYS A 374 21.62 -0.42 2.53
N ALA A 375 21.23 0.48 1.61
CA ALA A 375 19.88 1.02 1.52
C ALA A 375 18.86 -0.09 1.22
N ARG A 376 19.16 -1.01 0.30
CA ARG A 376 18.32 -2.16 -0.01
C ARG A 376 18.08 -3.06 1.19
N THR A 377 19.14 -3.43 1.90
CA THR A 377 19.06 -4.28 3.10
C THR A 377 18.23 -3.60 4.17
N LYS A 378 18.49 -2.32 4.46
CA LYS A 378 17.76 -1.54 5.46
C LYS A 378 16.29 -1.31 5.08
N ALA A 379 15.98 -1.04 3.80
CA ALA A 379 14.62 -0.92 3.32
C ALA A 379 13.85 -2.25 3.48
N SER A 380 14.46 -3.38 3.16
CA SER A 380 13.87 -4.69 3.36
C SER A 380 13.57 -4.96 4.85
N THR A 381 14.49 -4.62 5.73
CA THR A 381 14.31 -4.77 7.19
C THR A 381 13.22 -3.81 7.71
N ALA A 382 13.20 -2.56 7.27
CA ALA A 382 12.19 -1.59 7.69
C ALA A 382 10.78 -1.98 7.23
N LEU A 383 10.64 -2.55 6.03
CA LEU A 383 9.36 -3.00 5.49
C LEU A 383 8.89 -4.34 6.08
N SER A 384 9.78 -5.11 6.71
CA SER A 384 9.41 -6.38 7.35
C SER A 384 8.52 -6.20 8.59
N SER A 385 8.59 -5.03 9.26
CA SER A 385 7.75 -4.70 10.42
C SER A 385 7.67 -3.19 10.65
N LEU A 386 6.93 -2.48 9.80
CA LEU A 386 6.73 -1.04 9.94
C LEU A 386 5.51 -0.76 10.81
N GLN A 387 5.71 -0.20 11.99
CA GLN A 387 4.62 0.22 12.86
C GLN A 387 4.03 1.52 12.33
N LEU A 388 2.79 1.46 11.85
CA LEU A 388 2.06 2.61 11.31
C LEU A 388 1.37 3.39 12.43
N THR A 389 0.78 2.68 13.40
CA THR A 389 0.14 3.22 14.61
C THR A 389 0.37 2.27 15.78
N GLU A 390 -0.06 2.67 17.00
CA GLU A 390 -0.06 1.76 18.16
C GLU A 390 -0.86 0.46 17.93
N ARG A 391 -1.86 0.51 17.03
CA ARG A 391 -2.80 -0.58 16.74
C ARG A 391 -2.68 -1.17 15.34
N ALA A 392 -1.74 -0.69 14.52
CA ALA A 392 -1.59 -1.14 13.15
C ALA A 392 -0.11 -1.25 12.77
N SER A 393 0.29 -2.40 12.28
CA SER A 393 1.64 -2.67 11.76
C SER A 393 1.55 -3.16 10.32
N LEU A 394 2.41 -2.65 9.45
CA LEU A 394 2.62 -3.20 8.12
C LEU A 394 3.67 -4.31 8.24
N VAL A 395 3.32 -5.50 7.80
CA VAL A 395 4.22 -6.65 7.75
C VAL A 395 4.39 -7.02 6.29
N GLY A 396 5.62 -7.13 5.82
CA GLY A 396 5.85 -7.42 4.41
C GLY A 396 7.27 -7.84 4.10
N SER A 397 7.48 -8.22 2.85
CA SER A 397 8.80 -8.53 2.33
C SER A 397 9.00 -7.87 0.97
N VAL A 398 10.16 -7.25 0.76
CA VAL A 398 10.58 -6.73 -0.53
C VAL A 398 11.21 -7.86 -1.33
N ARG A 399 10.59 -8.26 -2.44
CA ARG A 399 11.14 -9.28 -3.35
C ARG A 399 12.20 -8.69 -4.28
N SER A 400 11.90 -7.53 -4.85
CA SER A 400 12.82 -6.83 -5.74
C SER A 400 12.85 -5.33 -5.45
N LEU A 401 14.02 -4.75 -5.64
CA LEU A 401 14.23 -3.31 -5.63
C LEU A 401 15.13 -3.00 -6.82
N THR A 402 14.56 -2.31 -7.79
CA THR A 402 15.23 -1.91 -9.03
C THR A 402 15.34 -0.39 -9.07
N LEU A 403 16.49 0.11 -9.48
CA LEU A 403 16.62 1.51 -9.80
C LEU A 403 16.11 1.78 -11.21
N GLY A 404 15.70 2.99 -11.47
CA GLY A 404 15.37 3.50 -12.78
C GLY A 404 16.22 4.72 -13.11
N ASP A 405 15.67 5.63 -13.90
CA ASP A 405 16.36 6.82 -14.35
C ASP A 405 16.76 7.71 -13.17
N ALA A 406 17.96 8.29 -13.29
CA ALA A 406 18.49 9.29 -12.37
C ALA A 406 18.51 10.65 -13.05
N THR A 407 17.94 11.66 -12.41
CA THR A 407 17.90 13.05 -12.91
C THR A 407 18.61 13.97 -11.94
N VAL A 408 19.56 14.74 -12.43
CA VAL A 408 20.24 15.78 -11.67
C VAL A 408 19.42 17.07 -11.75
N LEU A 409 18.97 17.55 -10.60
CA LEU A 409 18.32 18.84 -10.42
C LEU A 409 19.35 19.83 -9.81
N THR A 410 18.99 21.10 -9.68
CA THR A 410 19.92 22.13 -9.17
C THR A 410 20.39 21.90 -7.73
N ASP A 411 19.54 21.30 -6.90
CA ASP A 411 19.76 21.12 -5.46
C ASP A 411 19.83 19.65 -5.02
N ARG A 412 19.56 18.68 -5.92
CA ARG A 412 19.44 17.26 -5.59
C ARG A 412 19.62 16.33 -6.78
N LEU A 413 19.93 15.09 -6.48
CA LEU A 413 19.81 13.94 -7.37
C LEU A 413 18.47 13.26 -7.09
N SER A 414 17.65 13.09 -8.12
CA SER A 414 16.36 12.39 -8.07
C SER A 414 16.48 11.06 -8.80
N ILE A 415 16.20 9.96 -8.11
CA ILE A 415 16.33 8.59 -8.66
C ILE A 415 14.97 7.92 -8.58
N HIS A 416 14.51 7.36 -9.69
CA HIS A 416 13.36 6.48 -9.72
C HIS A 416 13.74 5.12 -9.16
N VAL A 417 12.93 4.60 -8.25
CA VAL A 417 13.11 3.29 -7.62
C VAL A 417 11.81 2.51 -7.69
N VAL A 418 11.87 1.28 -8.17
CA VAL A 418 10.72 0.37 -8.19
C VAL A 418 10.95 -0.73 -7.16
N ALA A 419 10.07 -0.81 -6.18
CA ALA A 419 10.06 -1.88 -5.20
C ALA A 419 8.80 -2.74 -5.38
N GLN A 420 8.98 -4.05 -5.37
CA GLN A 420 7.90 -5.03 -5.46
C GLN A 420 8.00 -6.02 -4.31
N GLY A 421 6.85 -6.46 -3.81
CA GLY A 421 6.84 -7.40 -2.71
C GLY A 421 5.43 -7.73 -2.23
N GLU A 422 5.34 -8.34 -1.06
CA GLU A 422 4.08 -8.61 -0.37
C GLU A 422 3.96 -7.75 0.87
N ALA A 423 2.76 -7.25 1.13
CA ALA A 423 2.47 -6.53 2.36
C ALA A 423 1.14 -6.98 2.97
N GLY A 424 1.08 -7.00 4.28
CA GLY A 424 -0.11 -7.27 5.08
C GLY A 424 -0.27 -6.23 6.17
N LEU A 425 -1.49 -5.83 6.47
CA LEU A 425 -1.81 -5.00 7.62
C LEU A 425 -2.25 -5.88 8.78
N LEU A 426 -1.50 -5.84 9.87
CA LEU A 426 -1.90 -6.43 11.13
C LEU A 426 -2.58 -5.36 11.97
N LEU A 427 -3.84 -5.57 12.30
CA LEU A 427 -4.61 -4.78 13.25
C LEU A 427 -4.54 -5.47 14.62
N LYS A 428 -4.11 -4.74 15.67
CA LYS A 428 -4.11 -5.21 17.06
C LYS A 428 -5.36 -4.76 17.78
#